data_4bb9b95c881ebd6fb7bd22bba80882b1
#
_entry.id   4bb9b95c881ebd6fb7bd22bba80882b1
#
_cell.length_a   1.000
_cell.length_b   1.000
_cell.length_c   1.000
_cell.angle_alpha   90.00
_cell.angle_beta   90.00
_cell.angle_gamma   90.00
#
_symmetry.space_group_name_H-M   'P 1'
#
loop_
_entity.id
_entity.type
_entity.pdbx_description
1 polymer ?
#
loop_
_entity_poly.entity_id
_entity_poly.type
_entity_poly.pdbx_seq_one_letter_code
_entity_poly.pdbx_strand_id
1 'polypeptide(L)'
;MGEAEVVVLAGSLPPGPPPDAYGQLIALAAAAGAATVLDTSGPALLSALSAGPDVVKPNAAELAAVTGHRDLAAAAAELRGLGARAVVASCGPDGLYALTPQGGWRAKPPEQLSGNPTGAGDACVAALAAGLADGTPWPDILREAVALSAAAVPCPVAGDFDADTYHRFRTAVPVEEVHAARTHR
;
A
#
# COMPACT_ATOMS: atom_id res chain seq x y z
N MET A 1 22.17 3.52 -17.71
CA MET A 1 21.41 3.14 -16.52
C MET A 1 19.94 3.42 -16.88
N GLY A 2 19.06 2.43 -16.77
CA GLY A 2 17.61 2.67 -16.95
C GLY A 2 17.14 3.66 -15.89
N GLU A 3 16.26 4.58 -16.25
CA GLU A 3 15.59 5.44 -15.30
C GLU A 3 14.62 4.57 -14.49
N ALA A 4 14.56 4.77 -13.17
CA ALA A 4 13.61 4.06 -12.32
C ALA A 4 12.20 4.59 -12.61
N GLU A 5 11.26 3.71 -12.92
CA GLU A 5 9.85 4.07 -13.14
C GLU A 5 9.09 4.24 -11.83
N VAL A 6 9.48 3.48 -10.80
CA VAL A 6 8.90 3.53 -9.46
C VAL A 6 10.01 3.50 -8.41
N VAL A 7 9.87 4.33 -7.38
CA VAL A 7 10.72 4.36 -6.19
C VAL A 7 9.93 3.87 -4.99
N VAL A 8 10.42 2.84 -4.33
CA VAL A 8 9.85 2.33 -3.08
C VAL A 8 10.62 2.90 -1.89
N LEU A 9 9.91 3.51 -0.96
CA LEU A 9 10.41 4.06 0.28
C LEU A 9 9.77 3.30 1.44
N ALA A 10 10.51 2.39 2.06
CA ALA A 10 9.98 1.48 3.08
C ALA A 10 10.75 1.52 4.39
N GLY A 11 10.05 1.28 5.49
CA GLY A 11 10.60 1.17 6.83
C GLY A 11 10.59 2.46 7.64
N SER A 12 11.21 2.40 8.82
CA SER A 12 11.38 3.56 9.70
C SER A 12 12.67 4.32 9.36
N LEU A 13 12.67 5.63 9.54
CA LEU A 13 13.89 6.42 9.41
C LEU A 13 14.86 6.07 10.54
N PRO A 14 16.15 5.81 10.24
CA PRO A 14 17.16 5.65 11.28
C PRO A 14 17.40 6.99 12.01
N PRO A 15 18.08 6.99 13.16
CA PRO A 15 18.51 8.24 13.79
C PRO A 15 19.45 9.03 12.88
N GLY A 16 19.21 10.36 12.76
CA GLY A 16 20.10 11.27 12.03
C GLY A 16 19.47 11.99 10.84
N PRO A 17 18.75 11.32 9.92
CA PRO A 17 18.03 12.02 8.85
C PRO A 17 17.00 13.02 9.39
N PRO A 18 16.71 14.09 8.62
CA PRO A 18 15.66 15.04 8.99
C PRO A 18 14.28 14.35 8.99
N PRO A 19 13.31 14.83 9.80
CA PRO A 19 11.98 14.23 9.90
C PRO A 19 11.21 14.16 8.57
N ASP A 20 11.54 15.03 7.62
CA ASP A 20 10.94 15.13 6.28
C ASP A 20 11.75 14.40 5.19
N ALA A 21 12.72 13.55 5.57
CA ALA A 21 13.59 12.85 4.62
C ALA A 21 12.81 12.09 3.53
N TYR A 22 11.71 11.42 3.89
CA TYR A 22 10.86 10.76 2.89
C TYR A 22 10.19 11.76 1.95
N GLY A 23 9.75 12.91 2.45
CA GLY A 23 9.20 13.98 1.61
C GLY A 23 10.22 14.50 0.59
N GLN A 24 11.47 14.66 0.99
CA GLN A 24 12.56 15.07 0.09
C GLN A 24 12.82 14.01 -0.98
N LEU A 25 12.82 12.71 -0.62
CA LEU A 25 13.02 11.61 -1.57
C LEU A 25 11.84 11.50 -2.56
N ILE A 26 10.60 11.68 -2.10
CA ILE A 26 9.41 11.73 -2.96
C ILE A 26 9.53 12.87 -3.97
N ALA A 27 9.92 14.06 -3.53
CA ALA A 27 10.10 15.20 -4.41
C ALA A 27 11.20 14.96 -5.48
N LEU A 28 12.29 14.30 -5.10
CA LEU A 28 13.37 13.91 -6.03
C LEU A 28 12.88 12.86 -7.05
N ALA A 29 12.11 11.85 -6.60
CA ALA A 29 11.52 10.85 -7.49
C ALA A 29 10.57 11.50 -8.50
N ALA A 30 9.68 12.37 -8.02
CA ALA A 30 8.74 13.12 -8.87
C ALA A 30 9.47 14.01 -9.90
N ALA A 31 10.55 14.67 -9.51
CA ALA A 31 11.37 15.47 -10.43
C ALA A 31 12.06 14.60 -11.49
N ALA A 32 12.34 13.34 -11.20
CA ALA A 32 12.87 12.35 -12.14
C ALA A 32 11.78 11.63 -12.98
N GLY A 33 10.49 11.95 -12.76
CA GLY A 33 9.38 11.31 -13.46
C GLY A 33 9.01 9.92 -12.92
N ALA A 34 9.56 9.51 -11.78
CA ALA A 34 9.28 8.22 -11.16
C ALA A 34 8.09 8.32 -10.19
N ALA A 35 7.19 7.33 -10.24
CA ALA A 35 6.15 7.17 -9.23
C ALA A 35 6.72 6.70 -7.89
N THR A 36 5.96 6.88 -6.80
CA THR A 36 6.44 6.56 -5.46
C THR A 36 5.47 5.67 -4.69
N VAL A 37 6.00 4.65 -4.01
CA VAL A 37 5.28 3.85 -3.00
C VAL A 37 5.94 4.08 -1.66
N LEU A 38 5.20 4.62 -0.70
CA LEU A 38 5.65 4.89 0.66
C LEU A 38 5.03 3.91 1.65
N ASP A 39 5.87 3.12 2.31
CA ASP A 39 5.49 2.21 3.39
C ASP A 39 6.23 2.58 4.67
N THR A 40 5.67 3.49 5.43
CA THR A 40 6.16 3.94 6.73
C THR A 40 4.99 4.34 7.62
N SER A 41 5.25 4.67 8.86
CA SER A 41 4.22 4.97 9.86
C SER A 41 4.53 6.22 10.68
N GLY A 42 3.54 6.65 11.47
CA GLY A 42 3.67 7.71 12.46
C GLY A 42 4.08 9.06 11.85
N PRO A 43 4.96 9.83 12.54
CA PRO A 43 5.35 11.16 12.10
C PRO A 43 6.03 11.19 10.73
N ALA A 44 6.80 10.14 10.38
CA ALA A 44 7.48 10.05 9.08
C ALA A 44 6.49 9.94 7.91
N LEU A 45 5.38 9.20 8.10
CA LEU A 45 4.28 9.15 7.13
C LEU A 45 3.67 10.54 6.96
N LEU A 46 3.25 11.18 8.07
CA LEU A 46 2.57 12.47 8.01
C LEU A 46 3.42 13.57 7.38
N SER A 47 4.71 13.63 7.72
CA SER A 47 5.62 14.64 7.15
C SER A 47 5.86 14.47 5.65
N ALA A 48 5.71 13.26 5.12
CA ALA A 48 5.91 12.94 3.71
C ALA A 48 4.70 13.24 2.81
N LEU A 49 3.48 13.33 3.39
CA LEU A 49 2.24 13.47 2.60
C LEU A 49 2.21 14.72 1.74
N SER A 50 2.71 15.86 2.25
CA SER A 50 2.73 17.13 1.50
C SER A 50 3.58 17.08 0.22
N ALA A 51 4.49 16.10 0.11
CA ALA A 51 5.27 15.87 -1.09
C ALA A 51 4.51 15.10 -2.18
N GLY A 52 3.29 14.62 -1.89
CA GLY A 52 2.40 13.99 -2.85
C GLY A 52 2.79 12.57 -3.28
N PRO A 53 3.05 11.62 -2.35
CA PRO A 53 3.35 10.24 -2.71
C PRO A 53 2.23 9.64 -3.55
N ASP A 54 2.59 8.85 -4.60
CA ASP A 54 1.60 8.23 -5.48
C ASP A 54 0.79 7.16 -4.75
N VAL A 55 1.45 6.36 -3.91
CA VAL A 55 0.80 5.38 -3.04
C VAL A 55 1.39 5.45 -1.65
N VAL A 56 0.53 5.45 -0.62
CA VAL A 56 0.91 5.17 0.77
C VAL A 56 0.27 3.86 1.21
N LYS A 57 1.03 3.01 1.93
CA LYS A 57 0.54 1.70 2.38
C LYS A 57 0.62 1.54 3.91
N PRO A 58 -0.19 2.21 4.72
CA PRO A 58 -0.32 1.92 6.13
C PRO A 58 -1.08 0.60 6.36
N ASN A 59 -0.90 -0.03 7.53
CA ASN A 59 -1.88 -0.98 8.01
C ASN A 59 -3.07 -0.25 8.68
N ALA A 60 -4.18 -0.96 8.95
CA ALA A 60 -5.40 -0.38 9.52
C ALA A 60 -5.15 0.30 10.88
N ALA A 61 -4.26 -0.26 11.72
CA ALA A 61 -3.93 0.31 13.02
C ALA A 61 -3.07 1.59 12.90
N GLU A 62 -2.09 1.59 12.00
CA GLU A 62 -1.27 2.77 11.69
C GLU A 62 -2.12 3.88 11.10
N LEU A 63 -3.02 3.53 10.17
CA LEU A 63 -3.94 4.47 9.56
C LEU A 63 -4.85 5.12 10.61
N ALA A 64 -5.42 4.33 11.52
CA ALA A 64 -6.23 4.83 12.63
C ALA A 64 -5.42 5.70 13.61
N ALA A 65 -4.17 5.32 13.89
CA ALA A 65 -3.30 6.05 14.80
C ALA A 65 -2.94 7.45 14.30
N VAL A 66 -2.73 7.62 12.99
CA VAL A 66 -2.33 8.92 12.40
C VAL A 66 -3.51 9.83 12.11
N THR A 67 -4.71 9.27 11.87
CA THR A 67 -5.90 10.05 11.51
C THR A 67 -6.92 10.19 12.66
N GLY A 68 -6.86 9.33 13.67
CA GLY A 68 -7.88 9.23 14.70
C GLY A 68 -9.19 8.57 14.26
N HIS A 69 -9.33 8.21 12.98
CA HIS A 69 -10.52 7.54 12.45
C HIS A 69 -10.40 6.02 12.54
N ARG A 70 -11.48 5.36 12.99
CA ARG A 70 -11.60 3.88 12.95
C ARG A 70 -12.19 3.37 11.63
N ASP A 71 -12.93 4.21 10.94
CA ASP A 71 -13.47 3.91 9.62
C ASP A 71 -12.38 4.06 8.56
N LEU A 72 -12.12 2.99 7.81
CA LEU A 72 -11.04 2.94 6.81
C LEU A 72 -11.25 3.95 5.68
N ALA A 73 -12.50 4.19 5.28
CA ALA A 73 -12.79 5.09 4.18
C ALA A 73 -12.53 6.55 4.60
N ALA A 74 -12.98 6.93 5.81
CA ALA A 74 -12.73 8.25 6.37
C ALA A 74 -11.22 8.49 6.58
N ALA A 75 -10.52 7.51 7.16
CA ALA A 75 -9.08 7.59 7.39
C ALA A 75 -8.28 7.71 6.09
N ALA A 76 -8.60 6.91 5.08
CA ALA A 76 -7.95 6.99 3.78
C ALA A 76 -8.25 8.31 3.05
N ALA A 77 -9.48 8.82 3.16
CA ALA A 77 -9.86 10.10 2.60
C ALA A 77 -9.08 11.25 3.24
N GLU A 78 -8.82 11.19 4.56
CA GLU A 78 -7.99 12.18 5.25
C GLU A 78 -6.55 12.16 4.74
N LEU A 79 -5.88 11.00 4.65
CA LEU A 79 -4.52 10.95 4.09
C LEU A 79 -4.45 11.44 2.65
N ARG A 80 -5.47 11.18 1.84
CA ARG A 80 -5.56 11.76 0.50
C ARG A 80 -5.72 13.29 0.55
N GLY A 81 -6.51 13.80 1.46
CA GLY A 81 -6.66 15.24 1.70
C GLY A 81 -5.35 15.91 2.14
N LEU A 82 -4.45 15.17 2.81
CA LEU A 82 -3.14 15.63 3.24
C LEU A 82 -2.06 15.50 2.15
N GLY A 83 -2.36 14.86 1.00
CA GLY A 83 -1.47 14.84 -0.17
C GLY A 83 -1.23 13.49 -0.81
N ALA A 84 -1.53 12.36 -0.16
CA ALA A 84 -1.40 11.05 -0.80
C ALA A 84 -2.33 10.93 -2.03
N ARG A 85 -1.82 10.48 -3.18
CA ARG A 85 -2.67 10.28 -4.37
C ARG A 85 -3.54 9.04 -4.25
N ALA A 86 -2.99 7.96 -3.71
CA ALA A 86 -3.72 6.75 -3.36
C ALA A 86 -3.31 6.24 -1.97
N VAL A 87 -4.26 5.63 -1.27
CA VAL A 87 -4.04 4.97 0.03
C VAL A 87 -4.45 3.52 -0.11
N VAL A 88 -3.55 2.59 0.23
CA VAL A 88 -3.81 1.14 0.28
C VAL A 88 -3.59 0.67 1.70
N ALA A 89 -4.66 0.45 2.45
CA ALA A 89 -4.59 0.00 3.83
C ALA A 89 -4.61 -1.53 3.92
N SER A 90 -3.60 -2.12 4.56
CA SER A 90 -3.61 -3.55 4.84
C SER A 90 -4.42 -3.85 6.11
N CYS A 91 -5.30 -4.86 6.01
CA CYS A 91 -6.27 -5.26 7.06
C CYS A 91 -5.99 -6.68 7.56
N GLY A 92 -4.75 -7.14 7.50
CA GLY A 92 -4.38 -8.52 7.87
C GLY A 92 -5.16 -9.56 7.07
N PRO A 93 -5.82 -10.53 7.74
CA PRO A 93 -6.57 -11.58 7.04
C PRO A 93 -7.79 -11.06 6.26
N ASP A 94 -8.23 -9.83 6.50
CA ASP A 94 -9.30 -9.18 5.75
C ASP A 94 -8.83 -8.52 4.46
N GLY A 95 -7.56 -8.65 4.11
CA GLY A 95 -6.99 -8.23 2.84
C GLY A 95 -6.64 -6.75 2.78
N LEU A 96 -7.05 -6.07 1.70
CA LEU A 96 -6.73 -4.68 1.42
C LEU A 96 -7.99 -3.83 1.24
N TYR A 97 -7.91 -2.60 1.73
CA TYR A 97 -8.80 -1.49 1.35
C TYR A 97 -7.99 -0.46 0.58
N ALA A 98 -8.47 -0.02 -0.56
CA ALA A 98 -7.82 1.01 -1.35
C ALA A 98 -8.76 2.18 -1.65
N LEU A 99 -8.24 3.40 -1.52
CA LEU A 99 -8.89 4.62 -1.98
C LEU A 99 -7.92 5.35 -2.92
N THR A 100 -8.33 5.49 -4.18
CA THR A 100 -7.51 6.02 -5.27
C THR A 100 -8.23 7.14 -6.01
N PRO A 101 -7.60 7.84 -6.96
CA PRO A 101 -8.29 8.79 -7.83
C PRO A 101 -9.42 8.17 -8.67
N GLN A 102 -9.35 6.86 -8.98
CA GLN A 102 -10.33 6.15 -9.80
C GLN A 102 -11.51 5.59 -9.00
N GLY A 103 -11.40 5.48 -7.67
CA GLY A 103 -12.45 4.95 -6.81
C GLY A 103 -11.92 4.26 -5.57
N GLY A 104 -12.82 3.57 -4.87
CA GLY A 104 -12.51 2.75 -3.71
C GLY A 104 -12.71 1.27 -4.00
N TRP A 105 -11.87 0.41 -3.44
CA TRP A 105 -11.94 -1.05 -3.60
C TRP A 105 -11.63 -1.79 -2.32
N ARG A 106 -12.18 -3.00 -2.23
CA ARG A 106 -11.76 -4.01 -1.27
C ARG A 106 -11.33 -5.26 -2.01
N ALA A 107 -10.20 -5.84 -1.57
CA ALA A 107 -9.71 -7.11 -2.08
C ALA A 107 -9.39 -8.01 -0.88
N LYS A 108 -9.88 -9.25 -0.89
CA LYS A 108 -9.74 -10.19 0.23
C LYS A 108 -9.17 -11.52 -0.26
N PRO A 109 -8.25 -12.17 0.47
CA PRO A 109 -7.81 -13.51 0.11
C PRO A 109 -9.00 -14.49 0.13
N PRO A 110 -9.07 -15.45 -0.80
CA PRO A 110 -10.18 -16.40 -0.89
C PRO A 110 -10.27 -17.31 0.34
N GLU A 111 -9.17 -17.54 1.01
CA GLU A 111 -9.09 -18.25 2.29
C GLU A 111 -8.00 -17.63 3.18
N GLN A 112 -8.12 -17.83 4.48
CA GLN A 112 -7.10 -17.39 5.43
C GLN A 112 -6.00 -18.45 5.52
N LEU A 113 -4.76 -18.00 5.41
CA LEU A 113 -3.59 -18.86 5.56
C LEU A 113 -2.98 -18.67 6.96
N SER A 114 -2.46 -19.75 7.51
CA SER A 114 -1.75 -19.74 8.78
C SER A 114 -0.24 -19.75 8.54
N GLY A 115 0.51 -18.97 9.29
CA GLY A 115 1.97 -18.92 9.15
C GLY A 115 2.57 -17.66 9.74
N ASN A 116 3.70 -17.26 9.19
CA ASN A 116 4.44 -16.06 9.60
C ASN A 116 4.02 -14.87 8.70
N PRO A 117 3.37 -13.82 9.25
CA PRO A 117 2.96 -12.67 8.45
C PRO A 117 4.14 -11.72 8.10
N THR A 118 5.34 -12.00 8.60
CA THR A 118 6.53 -11.17 8.31
C THR A 118 6.87 -11.24 6.83
N GLY A 119 6.99 -10.09 6.18
CA GLY A 119 7.24 -10.00 4.74
C GLY A 119 5.98 -9.88 3.88
N ALA A 120 4.77 -10.17 4.41
CA ALA A 120 3.53 -9.98 3.66
C ALA A 120 3.29 -8.51 3.28
N GLY A 121 3.70 -7.57 4.13
CA GLY A 121 3.68 -6.14 3.85
C GLY A 121 4.60 -5.77 2.69
N ASP A 122 5.83 -6.29 2.70
CA ASP A 122 6.83 -6.05 1.64
C ASP A 122 6.38 -6.67 0.30
N ALA A 123 5.78 -7.86 0.34
CA ALA A 123 5.17 -8.50 -0.83
C ALA A 123 4.04 -7.64 -1.42
N CYS A 124 3.20 -7.04 -0.58
CA CYS A 124 2.18 -6.08 -1.02
C CYS A 124 2.82 -4.86 -1.71
N VAL A 125 3.84 -4.26 -1.10
CA VAL A 125 4.57 -3.11 -1.67
C VAL A 125 5.18 -3.46 -3.02
N ALA A 126 5.77 -4.65 -3.16
CA ALA A 126 6.36 -5.11 -4.41
C ALA A 126 5.30 -5.21 -5.53
N ALA A 127 4.13 -5.78 -5.23
CA ALA A 127 3.03 -5.88 -6.20
C ALA A 127 2.46 -4.49 -6.58
N LEU A 128 2.32 -3.58 -5.60
CA LEU A 128 1.90 -2.19 -5.86
C LEU A 128 2.89 -1.48 -6.79
N ALA A 129 4.20 -1.61 -6.51
CA ALA A 129 5.24 -0.98 -7.32
C ALA A 129 5.28 -1.53 -8.74
N ALA A 130 5.22 -2.86 -8.93
CA ALA A 130 5.17 -3.48 -10.23
C ALA A 130 3.94 -3.05 -11.03
N GLY A 131 2.75 -3.07 -10.41
CA GLY A 131 1.52 -2.65 -11.06
C GLY A 131 1.50 -1.18 -11.47
N LEU A 132 2.14 -0.29 -10.68
CA LEU A 132 2.32 1.12 -11.06
C LEU A 132 3.25 1.27 -12.25
N ALA A 133 4.39 0.56 -12.27
CA ALA A 133 5.33 0.59 -13.38
C ALA A 133 4.68 0.12 -14.69
N ASP A 134 3.88 -0.93 -14.62
CA ASP A 134 3.19 -1.50 -15.78
C ASP A 134 1.92 -0.71 -16.19
N GLY A 135 1.51 0.31 -15.43
CA GLY A 135 0.26 1.02 -15.66
C GLY A 135 -1.00 0.14 -15.50
N THR A 136 -0.91 -0.90 -14.68
CA THR A 136 -1.99 -1.87 -14.45
C THR A 136 -3.20 -1.21 -13.79
N PRO A 137 -4.46 -1.57 -14.14
CA PRO A 137 -5.66 -1.07 -13.46
C PRO A 137 -5.70 -1.44 -11.97
N TRP A 138 -6.21 -0.53 -11.13
CA TRP A 138 -6.24 -0.72 -9.68
C TRP A 138 -6.84 -2.05 -9.19
N PRO A 139 -7.97 -2.53 -9.74
CA PRO A 139 -8.51 -3.84 -9.33
C PRO A 139 -7.52 -4.99 -9.53
N ASP A 140 -6.73 -4.95 -10.61
CA ASP A 140 -5.76 -6.00 -10.91
C ASP A 140 -4.51 -5.87 -10.04
N ILE A 141 -4.04 -4.63 -9.77
CA ILE A 141 -2.98 -4.36 -8.78
C ILE A 141 -3.36 -4.93 -7.42
N LEU A 142 -4.58 -4.67 -6.95
CA LEU A 142 -5.03 -5.14 -5.64
C LEU A 142 -5.18 -6.66 -5.57
N ARG A 143 -5.65 -7.28 -6.66
CA ARG A 143 -5.71 -8.74 -6.76
C ARG A 143 -4.33 -9.36 -6.61
N GLU A 144 -3.35 -8.80 -7.33
CA GLU A 144 -1.96 -9.23 -7.30
C GLU A 144 -1.34 -9.02 -5.92
N ALA A 145 -1.55 -7.84 -5.32
CA ALA A 145 -1.03 -7.50 -4.01
C ALA A 145 -1.58 -8.41 -2.90
N VAL A 146 -2.87 -8.76 -2.93
CA VAL A 146 -3.47 -9.72 -1.99
C VAL A 146 -2.92 -11.12 -2.22
N ALA A 147 -2.82 -11.56 -3.47
CA ALA A 147 -2.32 -12.90 -3.80
C ALA A 147 -0.88 -13.09 -3.33
N LEU A 148 0.00 -12.11 -3.61
CA LEU A 148 1.41 -12.18 -3.24
C LEU A 148 1.60 -12.06 -1.72
N SER A 149 0.88 -11.13 -1.06
CA SER A 149 0.91 -10.99 0.40
C SER A 149 0.46 -12.26 1.11
N ALA A 150 -0.63 -12.88 0.65
CA ALA A 150 -1.14 -14.11 1.23
C ALA A 150 -0.16 -15.29 1.00
N ALA A 151 0.46 -15.38 -0.19
CA ALA A 151 1.43 -16.40 -0.52
C ALA A 151 2.74 -16.29 0.28
N ALA A 152 3.06 -15.13 0.84
CA ALA A 152 4.20 -14.95 1.73
C ALA A 152 3.96 -15.52 3.13
N VAL A 153 2.70 -15.62 3.60
CA VAL A 153 2.36 -16.04 4.97
C VAL A 153 2.82 -17.47 5.31
N PRO A 154 2.69 -18.49 4.45
CA PRO A 154 3.17 -19.84 4.77
C PRO A 154 4.70 -19.96 4.79
N CYS A 155 5.44 -18.98 4.29
CA CYS A 155 6.90 -19.05 4.19
C CYS A 155 7.58 -18.73 5.52
N PRO A 156 8.64 -19.46 5.90
CA PRO A 156 9.35 -19.24 7.17
C PRO A 156 10.23 -17.98 7.14
N VAL A 157 10.58 -17.49 5.96
CA VAL A 157 11.53 -16.38 5.76
C VAL A 157 10.85 -15.24 5.03
N ALA A 158 11.04 -14.01 5.51
CA ALA A 158 10.55 -12.81 4.81
C ALA A 158 11.25 -12.65 3.46
N GLY A 159 10.48 -12.20 2.45
CA GLY A 159 10.96 -12.04 1.08
C GLY A 159 10.78 -13.29 0.21
N ASP A 160 10.26 -14.38 0.77
CA ASP A 160 9.87 -15.59 0.05
C ASP A 160 8.35 -15.70 -0.05
N PHE A 161 7.85 -16.45 -1.04
CA PHE A 161 6.43 -16.73 -1.21
C PHE A 161 6.20 -18.11 -1.82
N ASP A 162 5.08 -18.73 -1.46
CA ASP A 162 4.65 -20.01 -2.02
C ASP A 162 4.02 -19.81 -3.42
N ALA A 163 4.72 -20.27 -4.45
CA ALA A 163 4.34 -20.05 -5.84
C ALA A 163 2.98 -20.68 -6.19
N ASP A 164 2.66 -21.85 -5.63
CA ASP A 164 1.39 -22.54 -5.91
C ASP A 164 0.21 -21.77 -5.31
N THR A 165 0.37 -21.28 -4.07
CA THR A 165 -0.61 -20.42 -3.43
C THR A 165 -0.79 -19.11 -4.20
N TYR A 166 0.30 -18.46 -4.62
CA TYR A 166 0.24 -17.25 -5.41
C TYR A 166 -0.52 -17.47 -6.72
N HIS A 167 -0.18 -18.48 -7.52
CA HIS A 167 -0.86 -18.77 -8.79
C HIS A 167 -2.34 -19.08 -8.62
N ARG A 168 -2.71 -19.78 -7.55
CA ARG A 168 -4.10 -20.08 -7.22
C ARG A 168 -4.86 -18.81 -6.81
N PHE A 169 -4.26 -17.96 -5.97
CA PHE A 169 -4.94 -16.79 -5.42
C PHE A 169 -5.08 -15.67 -6.44
N ARG A 170 -4.07 -15.43 -7.29
CA ARG A 170 -4.15 -14.36 -8.29
C ARG A 170 -5.35 -14.47 -9.24
N THR A 171 -5.93 -15.67 -9.39
CA THR A 171 -7.13 -15.89 -10.20
C THR A 171 -8.42 -15.93 -9.36
N ALA A 172 -8.30 -16.11 -8.04
CA ALA A 172 -9.43 -16.35 -7.13
C ALA A 172 -9.75 -15.15 -6.20
N VAL A 173 -8.83 -14.19 -6.02
CA VAL A 173 -9.05 -13.01 -5.16
C VAL A 173 -10.18 -12.15 -5.71
N PRO A 174 -11.32 -12.03 -4.99
CA PRO A 174 -12.37 -11.10 -5.35
C PRO A 174 -11.92 -9.66 -5.09
N VAL A 175 -12.24 -8.76 -6.02
CA VAL A 175 -12.06 -7.32 -5.85
C VAL A 175 -13.41 -6.65 -6.05
N GLU A 176 -13.87 -5.93 -5.04
CA GLU A 176 -15.16 -5.26 -5.03
C GLU A 176 -14.95 -3.75 -5.01
N GLU A 177 -15.69 -3.05 -5.86
CA GLU A 177 -15.75 -1.58 -5.79
C GLU A 177 -16.57 -1.16 -4.58
N VAL A 178 -16.03 -0.22 -3.79
CA VAL A 178 -16.73 0.35 -2.63
C VAL A 178 -16.93 1.85 -2.86
N HIS A 179 -18.16 2.27 -2.79
CA HIS A 179 -18.48 3.67 -2.88
C HIS A 179 -18.04 4.37 -1.59
N ALA A 180 -17.17 5.38 -1.70
CA ALA A 180 -16.89 6.25 -0.57
C ALA A 180 -18.22 6.85 -0.09
N ALA A 181 -18.55 6.68 1.20
CA ALA A 181 -19.72 7.31 1.76
C ALA A 181 -19.67 8.81 1.45
N ARG A 182 -20.68 9.33 0.73
CA ARG A 182 -20.79 10.78 0.49
C ARG A 182 -20.90 11.44 1.84
N THR A 183 -19.85 12.13 2.24
CA THR A 183 -19.89 13.03 3.41
C THR A 183 -20.86 14.16 3.03
N HIS A 184 -22.10 14.06 3.50
CA HIS A 184 -23.00 15.21 3.49
C HIS A 184 -22.39 16.27 4.44
N ARG A 185 -21.98 17.38 3.86
CA ARG A 185 -21.68 18.62 4.60
C ARG A 185 -22.97 19.24 5.13
#